data_2c3fd8350778a7b28cb444963795e7c3
#
_entry.id   2c3fd8350778a7b28cb444963795e7c3
#
_cell.length_a   1.000
_cell.length_b   1.000
_cell.length_c   1.000
_cell.angle_alpha   90.00
_cell.angle_beta   90.00
_cell.angle_gamma   90.00
#
_symmetry.space_group_name_H-M   'P 1'
#
loop_
_entity.id
_entity.type
_entity.pdbx_description
1 polymer ?
#
loop_
_entity_poly.entity_id
_entity_poly.type
_entity_poly.pdbx_seq_one_letter_code
_entity_poly.pdbx_strand_id
1 'polypeptide(L)'
;MAKSLTDSDDIGRFRSTLEATIASFGLERLSVAQVDQLVEHYGMLCKWNRHINLTRITRPDQAARLHYAESLFGGVLVGEARTLLDLGSGAGFPSVPLAVLRSDLQVMALEASQKKALFLTEVKEALGLSNFSVVRARIEDFDWKQYDLLTSRALDRAEEMLGPVATRLRPAQRLMLYCTPDLIEQLEAETAGGFKTEVHSIPQAESRVVALLSKP
;
A
#
# COMPACT_ATOMS: atom_id res chain seq x y z
N MET A 1 20.13 -18.73 20.74
CA MET A 1 18.73 -18.53 21.05
C MET A 1 18.24 -17.34 20.22
N ALA A 2 17.49 -17.56 19.15
CA ALA A 2 16.91 -16.49 18.36
C ALA A 2 15.80 -15.82 19.19
N LYS A 3 15.99 -14.53 19.51
CA LYS A 3 15.00 -13.69 20.20
C LYS A 3 13.69 -13.72 19.42
N SER A 4 12.58 -13.99 20.08
CA SER A 4 11.22 -13.92 19.50
C SER A 4 11.00 -12.52 18.93
N LEU A 5 10.77 -12.42 17.60
CA LEU A 5 10.57 -11.15 16.87
C LEU A 5 9.18 -10.52 17.10
N THR A 6 8.58 -10.75 18.25
CA THR A 6 7.42 -10.03 18.78
C THR A 6 7.69 -9.75 20.26
N ASP A 7 8.90 -9.23 20.54
CA ASP A 7 9.21 -8.72 21.86
C ASP A 7 8.40 -7.43 22.05
N SER A 8 7.89 -7.21 23.27
CA SER A 8 7.16 -5.97 23.62
C SER A 8 7.95 -4.72 23.23
N ASP A 9 9.29 -4.83 23.26
CA ASP A 9 10.21 -3.77 22.88
C ASP A 9 10.14 -3.42 21.37
N ASP A 10 10.02 -4.43 20.49
CA ASP A 10 9.91 -4.21 19.03
C ASP A 10 8.56 -3.57 18.66
N ILE A 11 7.50 -4.01 19.32
CA ILE A 11 6.16 -3.40 19.15
C ILE A 11 6.14 -1.95 19.64
N GLY A 12 6.71 -1.68 20.81
CA GLY A 12 6.85 -0.33 21.35
C GLY A 12 7.68 0.58 20.45
N ARG A 13 8.78 0.07 19.92
CA ARG A 13 9.64 0.80 18.96
C ARG A 13 8.93 1.07 17.66
N PHE A 14 8.19 0.09 17.11
CA PHE A 14 7.38 0.29 15.91
C PHE A 14 6.37 1.42 16.11
N ARG A 15 5.57 1.37 17.20
CA ARG A 15 4.57 2.38 17.53
C ARG A 15 5.18 3.78 17.61
N SER A 16 6.20 3.95 18.45
CA SER A 16 6.83 5.27 18.65
C SER A 16 7.45 5.82 17.37
N THR A 17 8.08 4.96 16.56
CA THR A 17 8.64 5.37 15.27
C THR A 17 7.55 5.76 14.27
N LEU A 18 6.44 5.01 14.22
CA LEU A 18 5.32 5.30 13.33
C LEU A 18 4.72 6.68 13.65
N GLU A 19 4.39 6.93 14.92
CA GLU A 19 3.81 8.21 15.36
C GLU A 19 4.76 9.39 15.08
N ALA A 20 6.04 9.24 15.37
CA ALA A 20 7.05 10.26 15.08
C ALA A 20 7.19 10.53 13.58
N THR A 21 7.16 9.48 12.75
CA THR A 21 7.29 9.62 11.30
C THR A 21 6.06 10.29 10.68
N ILE A 22 4.85 9.90 11.10
CA ILE A 22 3.59 10.53 10.68
C ILE A 22 3.63 12.04 10.97
N ALA A 23 4.03 12.42 12.19
CA ALA A 23 4.17 13.82 12.57
C ALA A 23 5.21 14.55 11.69
N SER A 24 6.36 13.92 11.41
CA SER A 24 7.42 14.49 10.58
C SER A 24 7.04 14.65 9.10
N PHE A 25 6.08 13.83 8.62
CA PHE A 25 5.52 13.94 7.28
C PHE A 25 4.43 15.01 7.18
N GLY A 26 4.07 15.65 8.29
CA GLY A 26 2.98 16.63 8.34
C GLY A 26 1.60 16.00 8.13
N LEU A 27 1.46 14.70 8.35
CA LEU A 27 0.20 14.00 8.24
C LEU A 27 -0.68 14.21 9.48
N GLU A 28 -1.99 14.11 9.31
CA GLU A 28 -2.93 14.14 10.43
C GLU A 28 -2.63 13.01 11.43
N ARG A 29 -2.79 13.33 12.70
CA ARG A 29 -2.58 12.36 13.77
C ARG A 29 -3.65 11.27 13.70
N LEU A 30 -3.21 10.02 13.64
CA LEU A 30 -4.10 8.88 13.76
C LEU A 30 -4.72 8.80 15.16
N SER A 31 -5.95 8.30 15.25
CA SER A 31 -6.54 7.91 16.53
C SER A 31 -5.77 6.75 17.16
N VAL A 32 -5.92 6.58 18.49
CA VAL A 32 -5.29 5.45 19.20
C VAL A 32 -5.73 4.12 18.58
N ALA A 33 -7.00 3.96 18.26
CA ALA A 33 -7.52 2.74 17.64
C ALA A 33 -6.87 2.44 16.28
N GLN A 34 -6.67 3.45 15.44
CA GLN A 34 -5.98 3.29 14.15
C GLN A 34 -4.52 2.89 14.34
N VAL A 35 -3.82 3.51 15.29
CA VAL A 35 -2.44 3.11 15.62
C VAL A 35 -2.42 1.67 16.13
N ASP A 36 -3.36 1.26 17.00
CA ASP A 36 -3.44 -0.11 17.50
C ASP A 36 -3.67 -1.12 16.37
N GLN A 37 -4.54 -0.83 15.42
CA GLN A 37 -4.75 -1.67 14.23
C GLN A 37 -3.47 -1.81 13.39
N LEU A 38 -2.71 -0.74 13.16
CA LEU A 38 -1.44 -0.81 12.42
C LEU A 38 -0.36 -1.59 13.18
N VAL A 39 -0.32 -1.46 14.52
CA VAL A 39 0.56 -2.25 15.39
C VAL A 39 0.20 -3.73 15.32
N GLU A 40 -1.07 -4.07 15.37
CA GLU A 40 -1.53 -5.46 15.25
C GLU A 40 -1.18 -6.04 13.87
N HIS A 41 -1.41 -5.29 12.78
CA HIS A 41 -0.97 -5.69 11.44
C HIS A 41 0.54 -5.97 11.41
N TYR A 42 1.37 -5.11 12.00
CA TYR A 42 2.81 -5.32 12.07
C TYR A 42 3.18 -6.61 12.83
N GLY A 43 2.52 -6.89 13.95
CA GLY A 43 2.70 -8.14 14.70
C GLY A 43 2.36 -9.38 13.87
N MET A 44 1.22 -9.33 13.16
CA MET A 44 0.81 -10.40 12.23
C MET A 44 1.81 -10.56 11.08
N LEU A 45 2.25 -9.46 10.48
CA LEU A 45 3.26 -9.44 9.41
C LEU A 45 4.54 -10.16 9.85
N CYS A 46 5.08 -9.83 11.02
CA CYS A 46 6.27 -10.46 11.56
C CYS A 46 6.08 -11.96 11.83
N LYS A 47 4.90 -12.35 12.34
CA LYS A 47 4.56 -13.76 12.59
C LYS A 47 4.48 -14.55 11.30
N TRP A 48 3.72 -14.07 10.31
CA TRP A 48 3.53 -14.75 9.03
C TRP A 48 4.80 -14.78 8.18
N ASN A 49 5.61 -13.73 8.23
CA ASN A 49 6.84 -13.62 7.45
C ASN A 49 7.89 -14.69 7.82
N ARG A 50 7.71 -15.40 8.95
CA ARG A 50 8.54 -16.57 9.31
C ARG A 50 8.24 -17.81 8.45
N HIS A 51 7.06 -17.84 7.84
CA HIS A 51 6.56 -19.01 7.10
C HIS A 51 6.42 -18.74 5.60
N ILE A 52 6.16 -17.47 5.24
CA ILE A 52 6.03 -17.05 3.84
C ILE A 52 6.76 -15.71 3.66
N ASN A 53 7.35 -15.51 2.49
CA ASN A 53 8.06 -14.27 2.16
C ASN A 53 7.05 -13.14 1.84
N LEU A 54 6.59 -12.43 2.86
CA LEU A 54 5.73 -11.24 2.71
C LEU A 54 6.57 -10.01 2.39
N THR A 55 7.64 -9.80 3.15
CA THR A 55 8.54 -8.64 2.99
C THR A 55 9.95 -8.95 3.49
N ARG A 56 10.94 -8.22 2.96
CA ARG A 56 12.32 -8.21 3.48
C ARG A 56 12.51 -7.20 4.63
N ILE A 57 11.57 -6.28 4.82
CA ILE A 57 11.65 -5.19 5.80
C ILE A 57 10.77 -5.56 7.01
N THR A 58 11.42 -6.10 8.04
CA THR A 58 10.74 -6.53 9.28
C THR A 58 11.24 -5.79 10.53
N ARG A 59 12.33 -5.03 10.43
CA ARG A 59 12.80 -4.22 11.57
C ARG A 59 11.78 -3.14 11.90
N PRO A 60 11.46 -2.93 13.20
CA PRO A 60 10.39 -2.03 13.62
C PRO A 60 10.49 -0.62 13.04
N ASP A 61 11.67 -0.02 13.15
CA ASP A 61 11.96 1.33 12.67
C ASP A 61 11.84 1.46 11.15
N GLN A 62 12.34 0.48 10.42
CA GLN A 62 12.26 0.46 8.96
C GLN A 62 10.84 0.17 8.48
N ALA A 63 10.14 -0.80 9.08
CA ALA A 63 8.77 -1.10 8.74
C ALA A 63 7.86 0.12 8.96
N ALA A 64 7.94 0.76 10.13
CA ALA A 64 7.14 1.93 10.46
C ALA A 64 7.29 3.06 9.42
N ARG A 65 8.53 3.35 9.00
CA ARG A 65 8.81 4.39 8.00
C ARG A 65 8.45 3.95 6.58
N LEU A 66 9.09 2.85 6.14
CA LEU A 66 9.11 2.47 4.72
C LEU A 66 7.83 1.76 4.27
N HIS A 67 7.09 1.12 5.18
CA HIS A 67 5.84 0.46 4.83
C HIS A 67 4.64 1.30 5.23
N TYR A 68 4.54 1.66 6.51
CA TYR A 68 3.32 2.27 7.06
C TYR A 68 3.23 3.76 6.78
N ALA A 69 4.24 4.56 7.16
CA ALA A 69 4.18 6.00 6.97
C ALA A 69 4.14 6.40 5.49
N GLU A 70 4.90 5.71 4.62
CA GLU A 70 4.81 5.95 3.17
C GLU A 70 3.44 5.59 2.60
N SER A 71 2.82 4.48 3.05
CA SER A 71 1.47 4.13 2.63
C SER A 71 0.44 5.18 3.08
N LEU A 72 0.56 5.66 4.32
CA LEU A 72 -0.30 6.71 4.88
C LEU A 72 -0.10 8.05 4.17
N PHE A 73 1.12 8.38 3.73
CA PHE A 73 1.38 9.57 2.92
C PHE A 73 0.54 9.59 1.64
N GLY A 74 0.41 8.46 0.95
CA GLY A 74 -0.48 8.38 -0.21
C GLY A 74 -1.96 8.58 0.14
N GLY A 75 -2.34 8.43 1.41
CA GLY A 75 -3.70 8.67 1.87
C GLY A 75 -4.21 10.09 1.63
N VAL A 76 -3.31 11.11 1.66
CA VAL A 76 -3.67 12.51 1.35
C VAL A 76 -3.97 12.72 -0.14
N LEU A 77 -3.50 11.79 -0.99
CA LEU A 77 -3.67 11.84 -2.44
C LEU A 77 -4.88 11.05 -2.95
N VAL A 78 -5.54 10.29 -2.08
CA VAL A 78 -6.76 9.53 -2.40
C VAL A 78 -7.87 10.46 -2.91
N GLY A 79 -7.98 11.67 -2.33
CA GLY A 79 -8.99 12.66 -2.69
C GLY A 79 -10.40 12.16 -2.42
N GLU A 80 -11.31 12.35 -3.39
CA GLU A 80 -12.74 11.99 -3.29
C GLU A 80 -13.07 10.56 -3.71
N ALA A 81 -12.04 9.72 -4.03
CA ALA A 81 -12.28 8.33 -4.40
C ALA A 81 -13.01 7.59 -3.28
N ARG A 82 -14.02 6.79 -3.66
CA ARG A 82 -14.81 5.94 -2.77
C ARG A 82 -14.41 4.49 -2.84
N THR A 83 -13.80 4.08 -3.94
CA THR A 83 -13.36 2.72 -4.18
C THR A 83 -11.88 2.69 -4.60
N LEU A 84 -11.11 1.82 -3.96
CA LEU A 84 -9.69 1.61 -4.23
C LEU A 84 -9.43 0.12 -4.49
N LEU A 85 -8.69 -0.16 -5.55
CA LEU A 85 -8.15 -1.50 -5.84
C LEU A 85 -6.62 -1.47 -5.74
N ASP A 86 -6.07 -2.30 -4.87
CA ASP A 86 -4.62 -2.48 -4.72
C ASP A 86 -4.14 -3.67 -5.56
N LEU A 87 -3.36 -3.39 -6.58
CA LEU A 87 -2.89 -4.35 -7.57
C LEU A 87 -1.63 -5.07 -7.05
N GLY A 88 -1.77 -6.34 -6.66
CA GLY A 88 -0.68 -7.11 -6.10
C GLY A 88 -0.37 -6.74 -4.65
N SER A 89 -1.38 -6.73 -3.80
CA SER A 89 -1.33 -6.21 -2.42
C SER A 89 -0.26 -6.83 -1.52
N GLY A 90 0.18 -8.04 -1.79
CA GLY A 90 1.29 -8.69 -1.08
C GLY A 90 1.07 -8.79 0.43
N ALA A 91 1.84 -8.01 1.17
CA ALA A 91 1.74 -7.89 2.63
C ALA A 91 0.69 -6.85 3.08
N GLY A 92 -0.15 -6.34 2.18
CA GLY A 92 -1.19 -5.35 2.47
C GLY A 92 -0.72 -3.90 2.40
N PHE A 93 0.31 -3.61 1.60
CA PHE A 93 0.80 -2.24 1.39
C PHE A 93 0.59 -1.78 -0.06
N PRO A 94 -0.11 -0.66 -0.26
CA PRO A 94 -0.58 0.30 0.73
C PRO A 94 -1.99 0.02 1.30
N SER A 95 -2.70 -1.01 0.86
CA SER A 95 -4.13 -1.23 1.08
C SER A 95 -4.55 -1.25 2.55
N VAL A 96 -3.85 -1.98 3.43
CA VAL A 96 -4.23 -2.06 4.86
C VAL A 96 -4.09 -0.71 5.57
N PRO A 97 -2.94 0.03 5.49
CA PRO A 97 -2.85 1.36 6.07
C PRO A 97 -3.88 2.35 5.53
N LEU A 98 -4.24 2.27 4.24
CA LEU A 98 -5.26 3.13 3.64
C LEU A 98 -6.67 2.80 4.13
N ALA A 99 -6.99 1.51 4.31
CA ALA A 99 -8.26 1.08 4.88
C ALA A 99 -8.42 1.50 6.34
N VAL A 100 -7.34 1.44 7.13
CA VAL A 100 -7.31 1.93 8.53
C VAL A 100 -7.47 3.46 8.57
N LEU A 101 -6.79 4.19 7.69
CA LEU A 101 -6.84 5.66 7.66
C LEU A 101 -8.22 6.19 7.23
N ARG A 102 -8.85 5.57 6.23
CA ARG A 102 -10.02 6.05 5.51
C ARG A 102 -11.17 5.04 5.61
N SER A 103 -11.96 5.11 6.67
CA SER A 103 -13.12 4.22 6.88
C SER A 103 -14.23 4.41 5.83
N ASP A 104 -14.24 5.54 5.14
CA ASP A 104 -15.16 5.87 4.04
C ASP A 104 -14.72 5.31 2.68
N LEU A 105 -13.48 4.79 2.56
CA LEU A 105 -12.92 4.23 1.34
C LEU A 105 -13.12 2.70 1.33
N GLN A 106 -13.81 2.18 0.32
CA GLN A 106 -13.90 0.73 0.10
C GLN A 106 -12.63 0.23 -0.58
N VAL A 107 -11.84 -0.55 0.14
CA VAL A 107 -10.54 -1.05 -0.32
C VAL A 107 -10.64 -2.52 -0.70
N MET A 108 -10.24 -2.84 -1.93
CA MET A 108 -10.09 -4.21 -2.43
C MET A 108 -8.61 -4.53 -2.61
N ALA A 109 -8.14 -5.56 -1.93
CA ALA A 109 -6.80 -6.12 -2.13
C ALA A 109 -6.85 -7.25 -3.17
N LEU A 110 -6.19 -7.06 -4.31
CA LEU A 110 -6.05 -8.07 -5.35
C LEU A 110 -4.68 -8.75 -5.20
N GLU A 111 -4.68 -10.06 -4.98
CA GLU A 111 -3.45 -10.82 -4.76
C GLU A 111 -3.54 -12.20 -5.41
N ALA A 112 -2.57 -12.56 -6.24
CA ALA A 112 -2.58 -13.84 -6.96
C ALA A 112 -2.15 -15.04 -6.09
N SER A 113 -1.26 -14.80 -5.11
CA SER A 113 -0.75 -15.84 -4.22
C SER A 113 -1.78 -16.26 -3.19
N GLN A 114 -2.15 -17.53 -3.17
CA GLN A 114 -3.08 -18.08 -2.17
C GLN A 114 -2.65 -17.82 -0.73
N LYS A 115 -1.36 -17.96 -0.42
CA LYS A 115 -0.84 -17.76 0.94
C LYS A 115 -0.91 -16.30 1.37
N LYS A 116 -0.61 -15.36 0.46
CA LYS A 116 -0.69 -13.93 0.74
C LYS A 116 -2.15 -13.46 0.83
N ALA A 117 -3.03 -13.97 -0.02
CA ALA A 117 -4.47 -13.68 0.06
C ALA A 117 -5.08 -14.19 1.39
N LEU A 118 -4.67 -15.38 1.87
CA LEU A 118 -5.08 -15.90 3.18
C LEU A 118 -4.59 -14.98 4.31
N PHE A 119 -3.32 -14.55 4.28
CA PHE A 119 -2.79 -13.57 5.23
C PHE A 119 -3.64 -12.30 5.28
N LEU A 120 -3.96 -11.72 4.13
CA LEU A 120 -4.79 -10.51 4.05
C LEU A 120 -6.21 -10.71 4.59
N THR A 121 -6.78 -11.91 4.40
CA THR A 121 -8.09 -12.26 4.97
C THR A 121 -8.02 -12.33 6.49
N GLU A 122 -6.98 -12.93 7.06
CA GLU A 122 -6.79 -12.95 8.52
C GLU A 122 -6.55 -11.53 9.08
N VAL A 123 -5.80 -10.69 8.37
CA VAL A 123 -5.61 -9.28 8.73
C VAL A 123 -6.95 -8.55 8.77
N LYS A 124 -7.78 -8.69 7.74
CA LYS A 124 -9.13 -8.10 7.72
C LYS A 124 -9.94 -8.44 8.97
N GLU A 125 -10.00 -9.72 9.29
CA GLU A 125 -10.78 -10.22 10.44
C GLU A 125 -10.20 -9.73 11.77
N ALA A 126 -8.89 -9.84 11.96
CA ALA A 126 -8.22 -9.42 13.20
C ALA A 126 -8.38 -7.92 13.46
N LEU A 127 -8.23 -7.08 12.43
CA LEU A 127 -8.35 -5.63 12.56
C LEU A 127 -9.80 -5.12 12.52
N GLY A 128 -10.77 -5.98 12.24
CA GLY A 128 -12.19 -5.60 12.12
C GLY A 128 -12.47 -4.62 10.97
N LEU A 129 -11.76 -4.73 9.85
CA LEU A 129 -11.88 -3.81 8.72
C LEU A 129 -13.11 -4.13 7.87
N SER A 130 -14.24 -3.48 8.14
CA SER A 130 -15.49 -3.65 7.37
C SER A 130 -15.42 -3.08 5.96
N ASN A 131 -14.52 -2.12 5.73
CA ASN A 131 -14.28 -1.47 4.44
C ASN A 131 -13.15 -2.12 3.62
N PHE A 132 -12.64 -3.29 4.03
CA PHE A 132 -11.56 -4.01 3.37
C PHE A 132 -12.04 -5.36 2.86
N SER A 133 -11.67 -5.72 1.64
CA SER A 133 -11.98 -7.01 1.02
C SER A 133 -10.78 -7.56 0.26
N VAL A 134 -10.74 -8.88 0.08
CA VAL A 134 -9.63 -9.58 -0.55
C VAL A 134 -10.17 -10.45 -1.69
N VAL A 135 -9.54 -10.33 -2.87
CA VAL A 135 -9.82 -11.18 -4.01
C VAL A 135 -8.54 -11.85 -4.48
N ARG A 136 -8.59 -13.18 -4.59
CA ARG A 136 -7.49 -13.96 -5.19
C ARG A 136 -7.67 -14.05 -6.70
N ALA A 137 -6.97 -13.20 -7.44
CA ALA A 137 -6.94 -13.23 -8.90
C ALA A 137 -5.63 -12.61 -9.42
N ARG A 138 -5.34 -12.83 -10.69
CA ARG A 138 -4.30 -12.11 -11.43
C ARG A 138 -4.85 -10.77 -11.93
N ILE A 139 -4.00 -9.77 -12.12
CA ILE A 139 -4.38 -8.44 -12.61
C ILE A 139 -5.01 -8.54 -13.99
N GLU A 140 -4.48 -9.40 -14.85
CA GLU A 140 -4.93 -9.62 -16.23
C GLU A 140 -6.33 -10.19 -16.32
N ASP A 141 -6.72 -10.98 -15.33
CA ASP A 141 -8.00 -11.72 -15.28
C ASP A 141 -9.08 -10.95 -14.49
N PHE A 142 -8.78 -9.76 -13.96
CA PHE A 142 -9.68 -9.02 -13.09
C PHE A 142 -10.24 -7.75 -13.76
N ASP A 143 -11.55 -7.53 -13.62
CA ASP A 143 -12.17 -6.28 -14.09
C ASP A 143 -12.04 -5.16 -13.04
N TRP A 144 -11.07 -4.29 -13.26
CA TRP A 144 -10.75 -3.17 -12.38
C TRP A 144 -11.42 -1.84 -12.79
N LYS A 145 -12.24 -1.86 -13.85
CA LYS A 145 -12.84 -0.62 -14.39
C LYS A 145 -13.82 0.05 -13.44
N GLN A 146 -14.40 -0.68 -12.51
CA GLN A 146 -15.40 -0.14 -11.56
C GLN A 146 -14.80 0.68 -10.41
N TYR A 147 -13.48 0.66 -10.22
CA TYR A 147 -12.81 1.37 -9.13
C TYR A 147 -12.44 2.79 -9.53
N ASP A 148 -12.54 3.73 -8.57
CA ASP A 148 -12.16 5.14 -8.79
C ASP A 148 -10.65 5.31 -8.79
N LEU A 149 -9.97 4.57 -7.90
CA LEU A 149 -8.53 4.62 -7.71
C LEU A 149 -7.94 3.21 -7.76
N LEU A 150 -6.95 3.05 -8.60
CA LEU A 150 -6.07 1.90 -8.59
C LEU A 150 -4.80 2.27 -7.84
N THR A 151 -4.19 1.33 -7.13
CA THR A 151 -2.88 1.56 -6.53
C THR A 151 -1.99 0.34 -6.70
N SER A 152 -0.68 0.55 -6.66
CA SER A 152 0.29 -0.54 -6.63
C SER A 152 1.58 -0.08 -5.96
N ARG A 153 2.24 -1.04 -5.31
CA ARG A 153 3.53 -0.83 -4.67
C ARG A 153 4.41 -2.08 -4.80
N ALA A 154 5.67 -1.88 -5.23
CA ALA A 154 6.69 -2.94 -5.30
C ALA A 154 6.21 -4.21 -6.03
N LEU A 155 5.44 -4.03 -7.11
CA LEU A 155 5.00 -5.13 -7.96
C LEU A 155 6.20 -5.66 -8.75
N ASP A 156 6.43 -6.98 -8.70
CA ASP A 156 7.41 -7.62 -9.57
C ASP A 156 7.00 -7.41 -11.04
N ARG A 157 7.95 -6.99 -11.88
CA ARG A 157 7.69 -6.65 -13.30
C ARG A 157 6.64 -5.55 -13.45
N ALA A 158 6.76 -4.50 -12.61
CA ALA A 158 5.78 -3.42 -12.55
C ALA A 158 5.55 -2.76 -13.92
N GLU A 159 6.61 -2.52 -14.69
CA GLU A 159 6.56 -1.95 -16.03
C GLU A 159 5.66 -2.75 -16.97
N GLU A 160 5.83 -4.07 -17.02
CA GLU A 160 5.05 -4.94 -17.91
C GLU A 160 3.57 -5.01 -17.51
N MET A 161 3.29 -4.93 -16.20
CA MET A 161 1.95 -5.06 -15.65
C MET A 161 1.17 -3.73 -15.66
N LEU A 162 1.84 -2.62 -15.37
CA LEU A 162 1.19 -1.33 -15.14
C LEU A 162 1.01 -0.51 -16.42
N GLY A 163 1.85 -0.69 -17.42
CA GLY A 163 1.70 -0.04 -18.73
C GLY A 163 0.29 -0.28 -19.34
N PRO A 164 -0.14 -1.54 -19.51
CA PRO A 164 -1.50 -1.86 -19.97
C PRO A 164 -2.62 -1.31 -19.09
N VAL A 165 -2.40 -1.18 -17.76
CA VAL A 165 -3.38 -0.58 -16.85
C VAL A 165 -3.45 0.93 -17.08
N ALA A 166 -2.31 1.63 -17.10
CA ALA A 166 -2.23 3.07 -17.29
C ALA A 166 -2.90 3.53 -18.60
N THR A 167 -2.66 2.80 -19.70
CA THR A 167 -3.25 3.11 -21.01
C THR A 167 -4.76 2.92 -21.08
N ARG A 168 -5.32 2.05 -20.22
CA ARG A 168 -6.76 1.71 -20.19
C ARG A 168 -7.54 2.41 -19.09
N LEU A 169 -6.93 3.35 -18.34
CA LEU A 169 -7.66 4.16 -17.36
C LEU A 169 -8.87 4.84 -18.01
N ARG A 170 -9.98 4.90 -17.30
CA ARG A 170 -11.17 5.66 -17.72
C ARG A 170 -11.02 7.15 -17.36
N PRO A 171 -11.78 8.05 -18.00
CA PRO A 171 -11.89 9.42 -17.49
C PRO A 171 -12.25 9.42 -15.99
N ALA A 172 -11.64 10.29 -15.21
CA ALA A 172 -11.74 10.40 -13.76
C ALA A 172 -11.16 9.22 -12.93
N GLN A 173 -10.78 8.11 -13.55
CA GLN A 173 -10.04 7.03 -12.87
C GLN A 173 -8.57 7.41 -12.73
N ARG A 174 -7.96 7.09 -11.59
CA ARG A 174 -6.54 7.37 -11.33
C ARG A 174 -5.79 6.10 -10.95
N LEU A 175 -4.49 6.09 -11.23
CA LEU A 175 -3.55 5.07 -10.80
C LEU A 175 -2.50 5.72 -9.90
N MET A 176 -2.44 5.30 -8.64
CA MET A 176 -1.49 5.78 -7.64
C MET A 176 -0.36 4.76 -7.47
N LEU A 177 0.85 5.16 -7.77
CA LEU A 177 2.03 4.30 -7.73
C LEU A 177 3.02 4.75 -6.66
N TYR A 178 3.43 3.83 -5.81
CA TYR A 178 4.56 4.01 -4.88
C TYR A 178 5.81 3.43 -5.56
N CYS A 179 6.63 4.30 -6.13
CA CYS A 179 7.70 3.89 -7.03
C CYS A 179 8.94 4.77 -6.92
N THR A 180 9.92 4.49 -7.75
CA THR A 180 11.02 5.40 -8.07
C THR A 180 10.67 6.23 -9.31
N PRO A 181 11.29 7.42 -9.51
CA PRO A 181 11.10 8.21 -10.73
C PRO A 181 11.37 7.42 -12.01
N ASP A 182 12.36 6.54 -12.01
CA ASP A 182 12.74 5.72 -13.19
C ASP A 182 11.55 4.89 -13.71
N LEU A 183 10.71 4.34 -12.83
CA LEU A 183 9.54 3.59 -13.26
C LEU A 183 8.54 4.49 -14.01
N ILE A 184 8.40 5.76 -13.60
CA ILE A 184 7.52 6.71 -14.26
C ILE A 184 8.02 7.00 -15.66
N GLU A 185 9.33 7.27 -15.81
CA GLU A 185 9.97 7.52 -17.11
C GLU A 185 9.81 6.31 -18.05
N GLN A 186 9.96 5.09 -17.52
CA GLN A 186 9.72 3.86 -18.29
C GLN A 186 8.27 3.75 -18.77
N LEU A 187 7.30 3.96 -17.87
CA LEU A 187 5.88 3.91 -18.23
C LEU A 187 5.50 4.98 -19.25
N GLU A 188 6.03 6.20 -19.14
CA GLU A 188 5.82 7.28 -20.10
C GLU A 188 6.37 6.93 -21.48
N ALA A 189 7.58 6.35 -21.54
CA ALA A 189 8.19 5.91 -22.78
C ALA A 189 7.39 4.79 -23.46
N GLU A 190 6.96 3.78 -22.69
CA GLU A 190 6.20 2.63 -23.22
C GLU A 190 4.79 2.99 -23.69
N THR A 191 4.17 3.98 -23.07
CA THR A 191 2.79 4.38 -23.36
C THR A 191 2.67 5.61 -24.26
N ALA A 192 3.80 6.12 -24.76
CA ALA A 192 3.86 7.36 -25.57
C ALA A 192 3.19 8.56 -24.90
N GLY A 193 3.27 8.66 -23.55
CA GLY A 193 2.70 9.77 -22.80
C GLY A 193 1.16 9.80 -22.77
N GLY A 194 0.51 8.65 -22.88
CA GLY A 194 -0.96 8.52 -22.93
C GLY A 194 -1.69 8.85 -21.62
N PHE A 195 -1.02 9.45 -20.62
CA PHE A 195 -1.57 9.88 -19.34
C PHE A 195 -0.88 11.14 -18.83
N LYS A 196 -1.51 11.82 -17.89
CA LYS A 196 -0.90 12.89 -17.08
C LYS A 196 -0.33 12.31 -15.83
N THR A 197 0.84 12.77 -15.40
CA THR A 197 1.51 12.37 -14.16
C THR A 197 1.64 13.54 -13.21
N GLU A 198 1.25 13.34 -11.96
CA GLU A 198 1.56 14.20 -10.83
C GLU A 198 2.48 13.44 -9.88
N VAL A 199 3.65 14.00 -9.57
CA VAL A 199 4.66 13.35 -8.73
C VAL A 199 4.76 14.04 -7.39
N HIS A 200 4.64 13.27 -6.31
CA HIS A 200 4.73 13.74 -4.94
C HIS A 200 5.90 13.08 -4.23
N SER A 201 6.89 13.86 -3.84
CA SER A 201 8.04 13.37 -3.08
C SER A 201 7.60 12.92 -1.69
N ILE A 202 7.94 11.68 -1.34
CA ILE A 202 7.70 11.18 0.02
C ILE A 202 8.71 11.85 0.96
N PRO A 203 8.28 12.49 2.07
CA PRO A 203 9.20 13.12 2.99
C PRO A 203 10.28 12.17 3.49
N GLN A 204 11.52 12.64 3.56
CA GLN A 204 12.67 11.86 4.04
C GLN A 204 13.00 10.60 3.21
N ALA A 205 12.41 10.44 2.03
CA ALA A 205 12.78 9.38 1.09
C ALA A 205 13.68 9.96 -0.01
N GLU A 206 14.88 9.38 -0.20
CA GLU A 206 15.85 9.90 -1.17
C GLU A 206 15.43 9.67 -2.63
N SER A 207 14.73 8.57 -2.89
CA SER A 207 14.43 8.12 -4.27
C SER A 207 13.03 7.53 -4.45
N ARG A 208 12.13 7.73 -3.49
CA ARG A 208 10.76 7.21 -3.60
C ARG A 208 9.75 8.33 -3.66
N VAL A 209 8.76 8.12 -4.52
CA VAL A 209 7.68 9.05 -4.78
C VAL A 209 6.33 8.34 -4.76
N VAL A 210 5.27 9.11 -4.61
CA VAL A 210 3.92 8.67 -5.00
C VAL A 210 3.57 9.41 -6.29
N ALA A 211 3.31 8.67 -7.35
CA ALA A 211 2.87 9.21 -8.62
C ALA A 211 1.39 8.94 -8.83
N LEU A 212 0.64 9.97 -9.25
CA LEU A 212 -0.75 9.86 -9.67
C LEU A 212 -0.82 9.98 -11.20
N LEU A 213 -1.27 8.92 -11.84
CA LEU A 213 -1.51 8.87 -13.28
C LEU A 213 -3.01 9.00 -13.55
N SER A 214 -3.38 9.82 -14.54
CA SER A 214 -4.75 10.02 -14.95
C SER A 214 -4.85 10.22 -16.47
N LYS A 215 -6.03 10.05 -17.03
CA LYS A 215 -6.25 10.43 -18.44
C LYS A 215 -6.05 11.92 -18.65
N PRO A 216 -5.52 12.33 -19.83
CA PRO A 216 -5.40 13.73 -20.23
C PRO A 216 -6.74 14.47 -20.23
#